data_2470eb79183f73f2aa523cd48ed414f7
#
_entry.id   2470eb79183f73f2aa523cd48ed414f7
#
_cell.length_a   1.000
_cell.length_b   1.000
_cell.length_c   1.000
_cell.angle_alpha   90.00
_cell.angle_beta   90.00
_cell.angle_gamma   90.00
#
_symmetry.space_group_name_H-M   'P 1'
#
loop_
_entity.id
_entity.type
_entity.pdbx_description
1 polymer ?
#
loop_
_entity_poly.entity_id
_entity_poly.type
_entity_poly.pdbx_seq_one_letter_code
_entity_poly.pdbx_strand_id
1 'polypeptide(L)'
;MASNLSFQPLLFGGDINVYSVARAFHEAYGVKSIAYGKFHTFPCAFSAIIDYRTCPENEEDEVFLQHVNEVCAQLPDKTVLVIGCGDSYVQLAARYKDQMPANAIAPYIPGDLLDHLINKEYFYKLCDQHGIDHPATVIYDKSMGHDFDLPWGPPYIAKPADGVAYWQHEFEGIKKVYICQSRQELLDALDAVYAAGYPDHMILQEFIPGDDTYMRVLTNYSDRNAQVKLMCLGHVLLEEHSPHGIGNHAVIITEHDEALCLKIKALLESLHYVGFSNFDIKYDSRDGKYKLFEINCRQGRSNYYVTGAGYNIAKLLVEDRVEHKELPFVITENESLWRMVPKAVAFKFVPRSYHPRMKALLKKGAATHSLEYSRDFGPQRFWRVWKTHIGNMVRFNRHNKVPEENL
;
A
#
# COMPACT_ATOMS: atom_id res chain seq x y z
N MET A 1 21.73 23.78 8.96
CA MET A 1 22.36 23.06 10.06
C MET A 1 22.06 21.60 9.84
N ALA A 2 23.06 20.74 9.56
CA ALA A 2 22.86 19.30 9.56
C ALA A 2 22.54 18.90 11.00
N SER A 3 21.33 18.45 11.25
CA SER A 3 20.92 17.98 12.57
C SER A 3 21.81 16.79 12.94
N ASN A 4 22.37 16.81 14.15
CA ASN A 4 23.16 15.71 14.71
C ASN A 4 22.21 14.56 15.11
N LEU A 5 21.41 14.09 14.14
CA LEU A 5 20.44 13.02 14.35
C LEU A 5 21.17 11.68 14.47
N SER A 6 20.75 10.88 15.44
CA SER A 6 21.29 9.54 15.71
C SER A 6 20.85 8.48 14.70
N PHE A 7 20.10 8.86 13.66
CA PHE A 7 19.58 7.92 12.67
C PHE A 7 19.65 8.48 11.23
N GLN A 8 19.54 7.58 10.26
CA GLN A 8 19.43 7.87 8.82
C GLN A 8 18.38 6.96 8.19
N PRO A 9 17.34 7.52 7.52
CA PRO A 9 16.43 6.70 6.71
C PRO A 9 17.11 6.22 5.43
N LEU A 10 17.05 4.91 5.17
CA LEU A 10 17.45 4.26 3.94
C LEU A 10 16.24 3.58 3.33
N LEU A 11 15.78 4.10 2.20
CA LEU A 11 14.53 3.71 1.56
C LEU A 11 14.81 2.93 0.27
N PHE A 12 14.02 1.89 0.02
CA PHE A 12 14.11 1.10 -1.21
C PHE A 12 12.83 1.18 -2.02
N GLY A 13 12.97 1.56 -3.29
CA GLY A 13 11.89 1.80 -4.24
C GLY A 13 12.06 3.13 -4.98
N GLY A 14 11.10 3.51 -5.81
CA GLY A 14 11.21 4.73 -6.62
C GLY A 14 9.91 5.48 -6.85
N ASP A 15 8.82 5.04 -6.28
CA ASP A 15 7.48 5.59 -6.51
C ASP A 15 7.04 6.63 -5.46
N ILE A 16 5.76 6.93 -5.46
CA ILE A 16 5.16 7.88 -4.51
C ILE A 16 5.21 7.39 -3.06
N ASN A 17 5.30 6.08 -2.83
CA ASN A 17 5.47 5.52 -1.49
C ASN A 17 6.80 6.00 -0.87
N VAL A 18 7.92 5.83 -1.60
CA VAL A 18 9.24 6.32 -1.17
C VAL A 18 9.20 7.82 -0.88
N TYR A 19 8.63 8.60 -1.79
CA TYR A 19 8.54 10.04 -1.60
C TYR A 19 7.73 10.43 -0.36
N SER A 20 6.61 9.75 -0.14
CA SER A 20 5.73 9.99 1.01
C SER A 20 6.42 9.69 2.33
N VAL A 21 7.17 8.58 2.40
CA VAL A 21 7.98 8.21 3.58
C VAL A 21 9.11 9.21 3.80
N ALA A 22 9.87 9.56 2.75
CA ALA A 22 10.94 10.56 2.85
C ALA A 22 10.41 11.93 3.28
N ARG A 23 9.24 12.33 2.78
CA ARG A 23 8.56 13.56 3.19
C ARG A 23 8.18 13.51 4.67
N ALA A 24 7.64 12.40 5.16
CA ALA A 24 7.30 12.23 6.57
C ALA A 24 8.54 12.40 7.48
N PHE A 25 9.67 11.82 7.09
CA PHE A 25 10.95 12.01 7.79
C PHE A 25 11.44 13.45 7.74
N HIS A 26 11.34 14.10 6.59
CA HIS A 26 11.77 15.50 6.47
C HIS A 26 10.85 16.46 7.22
N GLU A 27 9.54 16.22 7.26
CA GLU A 27 8.60 17.02 8.03
C GLU A 27 8.85 16.93 9.54
N ALA A 28 9.11 15.72 10.04
CA ALA A 28 9.29 15.47 11.47
C ALA A 28 10.69 15.88 11.97
N TYR A 29 11.73 15.65 11.17
CA TYR A 29 13.12 15.72 11.65
C TYR A 29 14.03 16.58 10.78
N GLY A 30 13.57 17.08 9.64
CA GLY A 30 14.41 17.84 8.68
C GLY A 30 15.49 16.98 8.01
N VAL A 31 15.42 15.65 8.14
CA VAL A 31 16.42 14.73 7.60
C VAL A 31 16.19 14.46 6.12
N LYS A 32 17.29 14.44 5.36
CA LYS A 32 17.29 13.99 3.97
C LYS A 32 17.44 12.47 3.95
N SER A 33 16.49 11.76 3.34
CA SER A 33 16.54 10.30 3.20
C SER A 33 17.50 9.88 2.08
N ILE A 34 18.23 8.78 2.25
CA ILE A 34 18.90 8.07 1.16
C ILE A 34 17.87 7.11 0.56
N ALA A 35 17.78 7.04 -0.76
CA ALA A 35 16.86 6.11 -1.39
C ALA A 35 17.48 5.45 -2.64
N TYR A 36 17.30 4.13 -2.76
CA TYR A 36 17.69 3.35 -3.93
C TYR A 36 16.48 2.88 -4.71
N GLY A 37 16.46 3.14 -6.02
CA GLY A 37 15.45 2.64 -6.94
C GLY A 37 16.07 2.06 -8.20
N LYS A 38 15.28 1.34 -9.00
CA LYS A 38 15.80 0.73 -10.25
C LYS A 38 16.10 1.77 -11.32
N PHE A 39 15.28 2.80 -11.41
CA PHE A 39 15.37 3.82 -12.48
C PHE A 39 15.11 5.22 -11.95
N HIS A 40 15.51 6.23 -12.72
CA HIS A 40 15.13 7.61 -12.46
C HIS A 40 13.62 7.81 -12.63
N THR A 41 12.91 7.77 -11.52
CA THR A 41 11.47 7.97 -11.48
C THR A 41 11.13 9.32 -10.86
N PHE A 42 10.13 9.98 -11.39
CA PHE A 42 9.38 10.95 -10.63
C PHE A 42 8.35 10.15 -9.80
N PRO A 43 8.27 10.27 -8.52
CA PRO A 43 8.45 11.47 -7.65
C PRO A 43 9.81 11.67 -6.97
N CYS A 44 10.73 10.71 -7.00
CA CYS A 44 11.97 10.80 -6.20
C CYS A 44 13.06 11.65 -6.85
N ALA A 45 13.18 11.60 -8.17
CA ALA A 45 14.18 12.37 -8.89
C ALA A 45 13.99 13.90 -8.72
N PHE A 46 15.11 14.63 -8.61
CA PHE A 46 15.16 16.08 -8.42
C PHE A 46 14.53 16.56 -7.10
N SER A 47 14.36 15.69 -6.12
CA SER A 47 13.87 16.04 -4.80
C SER A 47 15.04 16.60 -3.93
N ALA A 48 14.78 17.68 -3.21
CA ALA A 48 15.75 18.24 -2.26
C ALA A 48 15.81 17.43 -0.95
N ILE A 49 14.78 16.63 -0.68
CA ILE A 49 14.64 15.86 0.57
C ILE A 49 15.07 14.40 0.43
N ILE A 50 15.51 13.99 -0.79
CA ILE A 50 15.95 12.62 -1.06
C ILE A 50 17.32 12.66 -1.76
N ASP A 51 18.29 11.90 -1.26
CA ASP A 51 19.48 11.49 -1.99
C ASP A 51 19.12 10.24 -2.79
N TYR A 52 18.65 10.44 -4.03
CA TYR A 52 18.10 9.37 -4.85
C TYR A 52 19.14 8.75 -5.75
N ARG A 53 19.42 7.49 -5.56
CA ARG A 53 20.38 6.68 -6.28
C ARG A 53 19.66 5.61 -7.09
N THR A 54 20.21 5.25 -8.26
CA THR A 54 19.57 4.26 -9.13
C THR A 54 20.51 3.08 -9.43
N CYS A 55 19.96 1.89 -9.30
CA CYS A 55 20.61 0.63 -9.65
C CYS A 55 19.57 -0.31 -10.24
N PRO A 56 19.65 -0.72 -11.52
CA PRO A 56 18.68 -1.62 -12.13
C PRO A 56 18.53 -2.95 -11.39
N GLU A 57 19.64 -3.46 -10.83
CA GLU A 57 19.75 -4.72 -10.10
C GLU A 57 19.34 -4.61 -8.62
N ASN A 58 18.74 -3.49 -8.20
CA ASN A 58 18.43 -3.17 -6.80
C ASN A 58 17.46 -4.14 -6.10
N GLU A 59 16.83 -5.06 -6.84
CA GLU A 59 15.99 -6.13 -6.30
C GLU A 59 16.71 -7.48 -6.21
N GLU A 60 18.00 -7.55 -6.58
CA GLU A 60 18.83 -8.72 -6.37
C GLU A 60 19.33 -8.78 -4.92
N ASP A 61 19.30 -9.95 -4.32
CA ASP A 61 19.62 -10.20 -2.91
C ASP A 61 20.99 -9.61 -2.51
N GLU A 62 22.01 -9.90 -3.28
CA GLU A 62 23.39 -9.44 -3.01
C GLU A 62 23.54 -7.93 -3.16
N VAL A 63 22.91 -7.34 -4.19
CA VAL A 63 22.96 -5.89 -4.46
C VAL A 63 22.23 -5.11 -3.38
N PHE A 64 21.06 -5.61 -2.94
CA PHE A 64 20.32 -5.01 -1.84
C PHE A 64 21.15 -4.97 -0.55
N LEU A 65 21.75 -6.11 -0.17
CA LEU A 65 22.62 -6.21 1.03
C LEU A 65 23.87 -5.35 0.90
N GLN A 66 24.47 -5.28 -0.29
CA GLN A 66 25.62 -4.40 -0.55
C GLN A 66 25.27 -2.94 -0.26
N HIS A 67 24.14 -2.44 -0.77
CA HIS A 67 23.72 -1.06 -0.53
C HIS A 67 23.46 -0.78 0.96
N VAL A 68 22.84 -1.73 1.70
CA VAL A 68 22.66 -1.59 3.17
C VAL A 68 24.03 -1.53 3.87
N ASN A 69 24.94 -2.44 3.55
CA ASN A 69 26.26 -2.52 4.15
C ASN A 69 27.09 -1.25 3.89
N GLU A 70 27.08 -0.75 2.65
CA GLU A 70 27.79 0.48 2.27
C GLU A 70 27.29 1.71 3.05
N VAL A 71 25.96 1.88 3.17
CA VAL A 71 25.39 3.00 3.91
C VAL A 71 25.69 2.88 5.40
N CYS A 72 25.56 1.69 5.97
CA CYS A 72 25.89 1.43 7.38
C CYS A 72 27.35 1.70 7.71
N ALA A 73 28.27 1.28 6.82
CA ALA A 73 29.72 1.53 6.98
C ALA A 73 30.07 3.02 6.88
N GLN A 74 29.35 3.79 6.04
CA GLN A 74 29.53 5.25 5.92
C GLN A 74 28.99 6.01 7.15
N LEU A 75 28.12 5.40 7.95
CA LEU A 75 27.40 6.02 9.05
C LEU A 75 27.47 5.18 10.34
N PRO A 76 28.70 4.86 10.83
CA PRO A 76 28.86 3.91 11.94
C PRO A 76 28.21 4.39 13.26
N ASP A 77 28.08 5.72 13.45
CA ASP A 77 27.52 6.32 14.65
C ASP A 77 26.00 6.57 14.55
N LYS A 78 25.35 6.10 13.48
CA LYS A 78 23.91 6.30 13.26
C LYS A 78 23.18 4.98 13.13
N THR A 79 21.96 4.93 13.63
CA THR A 79 21.02 3.88 13.31
C THR A 79 20.51 4.07 11.88
N VAL A 80 20.69 3.09 11.01
CA VAL A 80 20.17 3.10 9.63
C VAL A 80 18.81 2.41 9.62
N LEU A 81 17.75 3.17 9.38
CA LEU A 81 16.38 2.64 9.26
C LEU A 81 16.14 2.16 7.84
N VAL A 82 16.14 0.84 7.63
CA VAL A 82 15.97 0.19 6.31
C VAL A 82 14.49 -0.01 6.04
N ILE A 83 13.93 0.69 5.04
CA ILE A 83 12.51 0.72 4.76
C ILE A 83 12.24 0.38 3.30
N GLY A 84 11.58 -0.76 3.06
CA GLY A 84 11.05 -1.15 1.76
C GLY A 84 9.75 -0.37 1.45
N CYS A 85 9.68 0.20 0.25
CA CYS A 85 8.50 0.91 -0.24
C CYS A 85 7.83 0.20 -1.43
N GLY A 86 8.09 -1.09 -1.57
CA GLY A 86 7.49 -2.02 -2.52
C GLY A 86 7.58 -3.42 -1.97
N ASP A 87 6.73 -4.34 -2.43
CA ASP A 87 6.62 -5.68 -1.85
C ASP A 87 7.93 -6.48 -1.97
N SER A 88 8.61 -6.43 -3.13
CA SER A 88 9.93 -7.05 -3.33
C SER A 88 10.97 -6.56 -2.32
N TYR A 89 11.05 -5.25 -2.08
CA TYR A 89 12.01 -4.68 -1.13
C TYR A 89 11.69 -5.02 0.33
N VAL A 90 10.41 -5.17 0.64
CA VAL A 90 9.99 -5.60 1.99
C VAL A 90 10.32 -7.07 2.22
N GLN A 91 10.14 -7.93 1.21
CA GLN A 91 10.57 -9.33 1.27
C GLN A 91 12.08 -9.44 1.48
N LEU A 92 12.89 -8.66 0.73
CA LEU A 92 14.34 -8.60 0.93
C LEU A 92 14.71 -8.14 2.35
N ALA A 93 14.10 -7.03 2.80
CA ALA A 93 14.38 -6.48 4.11
C ALA A 93 14.00 -7.44 5.25
N ALA A 94 12.86 -8.14 5.13
CA ALA A 94 12.41 -9.12 6.12
C ALA A 94 13.28 -10.37 6.14
N ARG A 95 13.67 -10.87 4.96
CA ARG A 95 14.50 -12.08 4.79
C ARG A 95 15.93 -11.88 5.33
N TYR A 96 16.50 -10.72 5.09
CA TYR A 96 17.90 -10.45 5.39
C TYR A 96 18.15 -9.60 6.62
N LYS A 97 17.11 -9.21 7.39
CA LYS A 97 17.26 -8.32 8.56
C LYS A 97 18.31 -8.78 9.57
N ASP A 98 18.42 -10.10 9.80
CA ASP A 98 19.36 -10.69 10.76
C ASP A 98 20.79 -10.79 10.22
N GLN A 99 21.01 -10.54 8.92
CA GLN A 99 22.31 -10.50 8.26
C GLN A 99 22.82 -9.06 8.04
N MET A 100 22.02 -8.07 8.37
CA MET A 100 22.40 -6.65 8.24
C MET A 100 23.36 -6.25 9.35
N PRO A 101 24.17 -5.18 9.14
CA PRO A 101 25.04 -4.62 10.16
C PRO A 101 24.29 -4.26 11.45
N ALA A 102 24.97 -4.30 12.59
CA ALA A 102 24.39 -4.06 13.91
C ALA A 102 23.73 -2.67 14.08
N ASN A 103 24.13 -1.69 13.24
CA ASN A 103 23.52 -0.36 13.23
C ASN A 103 22.36 -0.23 12.21
N ALA A 104 21.95 -1.32 11.54
CA ALA A 104 20.76 -1.36 10.70
C ALA A 104 19.54 -1.85 11.48
N ILE A 105 18.39 -1.25 11.22
CA ILE A 105 17.08 -1.71 11.72
C ILE A 105 16.12 -1.82 10.54
N ALA A 106 15.68 -3.05 10.25
CA ALA A 106 14.59 -3.34 9.33
C ALA A 106 13.34 -3.74 10.14
N PRO A 107 12.33 -2.87 10.27
CA PRO A 107 11.21 -3.04 11.20
C PRO A 107 10.13 -3.96 10.60
N TYR A 108 10.48 -5.21 10.32
CA TYR A 108 9.59 -6.20 9.67
C TYR A 108 9.47 -7.48 10.49
N ILE A 109 8.36 -8.17 10.28
CA ILE A 109 8.13 -9.54 10.72
C ILE A 109 9.17 -10.51 10.13
N PRO A 110 9.32 -11.74 10.65
CA PRO A 110 10.14 -12.78 10.01
C PRO A 110 9.70 -13.04 8.57
N GLY A 111 10.67 -13.37 7.70
CA GLY A 111 10.42 -13.55 6.26
C GLY A 111 9.43 -14.66 5.95
N ASP A 112 9.47 -15.78 6.69
CA ASP A 112 8.53 -16.90 6.57
C ASP A 112 7.09 -16.48 6.89
N LEU A 113 6.88 -15.70 7.96
CA LEU A 113 5.56 -15.16 8.27
C LEU A 113 5.09 -14.17 7.20
N LEU A 114 6.01 -13.35 6.66
CA LEU A 114 5.69 -12.41 5.59
C LEU A 114 5.23 -13.16 4.34
N ASP A 115 5.98 -14.19 3.90
CA ASP A 115 5.65 -15.01 2.74
C ASP A 115 4.29 -15.71 2.91
N HIS A 116 3.97 -16.17 4.11
CA HIS A 116 2.65 -16.70 4.43
C HIS A 116 1.55 -15.64 4.31
N LEU A 117 1.74 -14.43 4.86
CA LEU A 117 0.70 -13.40 4.88
C LEU A 117 0.38 -12.82 3.49
N ILE A 118 1.36 -12.75 2.60
CA ILE A 118 1.13 -12.30 1.21
C ILE A 118 0.44 -13.38 0.36
N ASN A 119 0.51 -14.65 0.77
CA ASN A 119 -0.23 -15.72 0.14
C ASN A 119 -1.72 -15.61 0.50
N LYS A 120 -2.56 -15.41 -0.53
CA LYS A 120 -4.00 -15.14 -0.32
C LYS A 120 -4.75 -16.32 0.29
N GLU A 121 -4.36 -17.56 -0.02
CA GLU A 121 -4.98 -18.74 0.56
C GLU A 121 -4.73 -18.82 2.07
N TYR A 122 -3.48 -18.60 2.49
CA TYR A 122 -3.14 -18.55 3.91
C TYR A 122 -3.87 -17.39 4.61
N PHE A 123 -3.88 -16.22 4.01
CA PHE A 123 -4.54 -15.04 4.57
C PHE A 123 -6.05 -15.26 4.79
N TYR A 124 -6.77 -15.88 3.85
CA TYR A 124 -8.20 -16.15 4.03
C TYR A 124 -8.47 -17.22 5.10
N LYS A 125 -7.64 -18.28 5.16
CA LYS A 125 -7.71 -19.25 6.27
C LYS A 125 -7.50 -18.58 7.63
N LEU A 126 -6.60 -17.61 7.70
CA LEU A 126 -6.34 -16.83 8.90
C LEU A 126 -7.54 -15.93 9.26
N CYS A 127 -8.16 -15.30 8.26
CA CYS A 127 -9.40 -14.53 8.47
C CYS A 127 -10.51 -15.40 9.06
N ASP A 128 -10.72 -16.61 8.54
CA ASP A 128 -11.71 -17.55 9.07
C ASP A 128 -11.44 -17.90 10.55
N GLN A 129 -10.18 -18.19 10.89
CA GLN A 129 -9.77 -18.52 12.26
C GLN A 129 -10.04 -17.38 13.25
N HIS A 130 -9.97 -16.13 12.79
CA HIS A 130 -10.19 -14.94 13.61
C HIS A 130 -11.59 -14.34 13.49
N GLY A 131 -12.50 -14.99 12.76
CA GLY A 131 -13.87 -14.48 12.54
C GLY A 131 -13.90 -13.14 11.79
N ILE A 132 -12.93 -12.93 10.89
CA ILE A 132 -12.81 -11.75 10.04
C ILE A 132 -13.46 -12.03 8.71
N ASP A 133 -14.43 -11.20 8.33
CA ASP A 133 -15.17 -11.37 7.08
C ASP A 133 -14.25 -11.08 5.87
N HIS A 134 -14.29 -11.95 4.87
CA HIS A 134 -13.65 -11.80 3.57
C HIS A 134 -14.62 -12.24 2.46
N PRO A 135 -14.36 -11.94 1.17
CA PRO A 135 -15.20 -12.44 0.09
C PRO A 135 -15.27 -13.96 0.12
N ALA A 136 -16.44 -14.55 -0.14
CA ALA A 136 -16.57 -15.99 -0.27
C ALA A 136 -15.56 -16.48 -1.31
N THR A 137 -14.76 -17.49 -0.95
CA THR A 137 -13.55 -17.87 -1.69
C THR A 137 -13.52 -19.38 -1.89
N VAL A 138 -13.18 -19.79 -3.11
CA VAL A 138 -12.82 -21.17 -3.47
C VAL A 138 -11.40 -21.15 -4.02
N ILE A 139 -10.54 -22.00 -3.49
CA ILE A 139 -9.20 -22.23 -4.01
C ILE A 139 -9.32 -23.24 -5.16
N TYR A 140 -9.00 -22.80 -6.36
CA TYR A 140 -9.07 -23.63 -7.55
C TYR A 140 -7.69 -24.18 -7.89
N ASP A 141 -7.61 -25.51 -7.98
CA ASP A 141 -6.47 -26.25 -8.49
C ASP A 141 -6.78 -26.79 -9.90
N LYS A 142 -5.77 -26.81 -10.78
CA LYS A 142 -5.92 -27.29 -12.16
C LYS A 142 -6.53 -28.71 -12.25
N SER A 143 -6.27 -29.56 -11.26
CA SER A 143 -6.82 -30.93 -11.21
C SER A 143 -8.33 -30.99 -11.03
N MET A 144 -8.97 -29.91 -10.57
CA MET A 144 -10.43 -29.81 -10.44
C MET A 144 -11.13 -29.76 -11.80
N GLY A 145 -10.41 -29.42 -12.87
CA GLY A 145 -10.98 -29.31 -14.21
C GLY A 145 -12.13 -28.30 -14.26
N HIS A 146 -13.16 -28.59 -15.08
CA HIS A 146 -14.32 -27.71 -15.22
C HIS A 146 -15.50 -28.08 -14.30
N ASP A 147 -15.41 -29.21 -13.59
CA ASP A 147 -16.48 -29.74 -12.73
C ASP A 147 -16.22 -29.35 -11.25
N PHE A 148 -16.57 -28.12 -10.92
CA PHE A 148 -16.52 -27.59 -9.55
C PHE A 148 -17.68 -26.63 -9.29
N ASP A 149 -18.14 -26.56 -8.05
CA ASP A 149 -19.23 -25.69 -7.64
C ASP A 149 -18.71 -24.37 -7.03
N LEU A 150 -19.46 -23.31 -7.28
CA LEU A 150 -19.27 -22.01 -6.62
C LEU A 150 -20.59 -21.66 -5.90
N PRO A 151 -20.57 -21.34 -4.60
CA PRO A 151 -21.78 -21.04 -3.84
C PRO A 151 -22.36 -19.64 -4.13
N TRP A 152 -21.87 -18.97 -5.16
CA TRP A 152 -22.36 -17.67 -5.65
C TRP A 152 -22.49 -17.65 -7.17
N GLY A 153 -23.30 -16.71 -7.66
CA GLY A 153 -23.47 -16.45 -9.08
C GLY A 153 -22.51 -15.41 -9.65
N PRO A 154 -22.59 -15.15 -10.98
CA PRO A 154 -21.77 -14.12 -11.61
C PRO A 154 -22.14 -12.70 -11.11
N PRO A 155 -21.21 -11.72 -11.21
CA PRO A 155 -19.86 -11.87 -11.76
C PRO A 155 -18.94 -12.68 -10.85
N TYR A 156 -18.04 -13.48 -11.47
CA TYR A 156 -17.01 -14.21 -10.76
C TYR A 156 -15.68 -13.44 -10.78
N ILE A 157 -14.96 -13.47 -9.69
CA ILE A 157 -13.59 -12.97 -9.63
C ILE A 157 -12.63 -14.15 -9.68
N ALA A 158 -11.61 -14.06 -10.54
CA ALA A 158 -10.49 -14.98 -10.52
C ALA A 158 -9.17 -14.19 -10.47
N LYS A 159 -8.28 -14.59 -9.59
CA LYS A 159 -6.96 -13.98 -9.41
C LYS A 159 -5.93 -15.02 -8.97
N PRO A 160 -4.63 -14.86 -9.29
CA PRO A 160 -3.61 -15.82 -8.85
C PRO A 160 -3.43 -15.80 -7.33
N ALA A 161 -3.12 -16.95 -6.74
CA ALA A 161 -2.72 -17.06 -5.34
C ALA A 161 -1.35 -16.41 -5.14
N ASP A 162 -0.38 -16.77 -5.98
CA ASP A 162 0.96 -16.14 -6.03
C ASP A 162 1.05 -15.20 -7.24
N GLY A 163 1.10 -13.90 -6.94
CA GLY A 163 1.23 -12.87 -7.97
C GLY A 163 2.62 -12.82 -8.61
N VAL A 164 3.68 -13.19 -7.90
CA VAL A 164 5.05 -13.16 -8.44
C VAL A 164 5.23 -14.26 -9.47
N ALA A 165 4.90 -15.49 -9.12
CA ALA A 165 4.94 -16.62 -10.05
C ALA A 165 4.03 -16.38 -11.26
N TYR A 166 2.88 -15.75 -11.07
CA TYR A 166 1.93 -15.46 -12.14
C TYR A 166 2.52 -14.57 -13.25
N TRP A 167 3.19 -13.48 -12.89
CA TRP A 167 3.80 -12.57 -13.85
C TRP A 167 5.05 -13.12 -14.55
N GLN A 168 5.56 -14.28 -14.15
CA GLN A 168 6.60 -15.01 -14.88
C GLN A 168 6.04 -15.82 -16.06
N HIS A 169 4.71 -15.98 -16.15
CA HIS A 169 4.02 -16.78 -17.16
C HIS A 169 3.09 -15.90 -18.01
N GLU A 170 3.68 -14.88 -18.68
CA GLU A 170 2.92 -13.92 -19.49
C GLU A 170 2.25 -14.58 -20.71
N PHE A 171 1.04 -14.13 -21.03
CA PHE A 171 0.28 -14.52 -22.22
C PHE A 171 -0.60 -13.36 -22.71
N GLU A 172 -1.09 -13.45 -23.93
CA GLU A 172 -1.98 -12.42 -24.49
C GLU A 172 -3.30 -12.36 -23.69
N GLY A 173 -3.66 -11.18 -23.22
CA GLY A 173 -4.87 -10.98 -22.41
C GLY A 173 -4.70 -11.23 -20.91
N ILE A 174 -3.46 -11.42 -20.43
CA ILE A 174 -3.16 -11.54 -19.00
C ILE A 174 -3.70 -10.36 -18.20
N LYS A 175 -4.35 -10.64 -17.06
CA LYS A 175 -4.92 -9.63 -16.15
C LYS A 175 -4.54 -9.95 -14.72
N LYS A 176 -4.33 -8.92 -13.91
CA LYS A 176 -4.13 -9.07 -12.45
C LYS A 176 -5.37 -9.69 -11.78
N VAL A 177 -6.56 -9.33 -12.26
CA VAL A 177 -7.86 -9.79 -11.77
C VAL A 177 -8.79 -9.97 -12.95
N TYR A 178 -9.42 -11.13 -13.07
CA TYR A 178 -10.47 -11.40 -14.04
C TYR A 178 -11.82 -11.18 -13.39
N ILE A 179 -12.70 -10.41 -14.06
CA ILE A 179 -14.10 -10.21 -13.68
C ILE A 179 -14.93 -10.87 -14.77
N CYS A 180 -15.43 -12.08 -14.50
CA CYS A 180 -16.09 -12.92 -15.46
C CYS A 180 -17.61 -12.81 -15.29
N GLN A 181 -18.31 -12.42 -16.37
CA GLN A 181 -19.76 -12.19 -16.36
C GLN A 181 -20.55 -13.52 -16.52
N SER A 182 -19.86 -14.61 -16.86
CA SER A 182 -20.45 -15.92 -17.03
C SER A 182 -19.50 -17.02 -16.55
N ARG A 183 -20.06 -18.23 -16.33
CA ARG A 183 -19.25 -19.42 -16.03
C ARG A 183 -18.27 -19.73 -17.16
N GLN A 184 -18.68 -19.55 -18.43
CA GLN A 184 -17.81 -19.83 -19.58
C GLN A 184 -16.60 -18.86 -19.59
N GLU A 185 -16.81 -17.58 -19.38
CA GLU A 185 -15.70 -16.62 -19.28
C GLU A 185 -14.71 -16.96 -18.15
N LEU A 186 -15.22 -17.49 -17.03
CA LEU A 186 -14.37 -17.95 -15.93
C LEU A 186 -13.52 -19.15 -16.37
N LEU A 187 -14.13 -20.16 -17.01
CA LEU A 187 -13.42 -21.34 -17.48
C LEU A 187 -12.38 -20.98 -18.55
N ASP A 188 -12.73 -20.11 -19.50
CA ASP A 188 -11.81 -19.63 -20.54
C ASP A 188 -10.59 -18.91 -19.91
N ALA A 189 -10.81 -18.12 -18.86
CA ALA A 189 -9.73 -17.44 -18.15
C ALA A 189 -8.82 -18.42 -17.40
N LEU A 190 -9.39 -19.43 -16.73
CA LEU A 190 -8.62 -20.48 -16.04
C LEU A 190 -7.79 -21.30 -17.03
N ASP A 191 -8.40 -21.71 -18.15
CA ASP A 191 -7.71 -22.47 -19.20
C ASP A 191 -6.54 -21.67 -19.78
N ALA A 192 -6.72 -20.37 -20.05
CA ALA A 192 -5.67 -19.50 -20.56
C ALA A 192 -4.49 -19.38 -19.58
N VAL A 193 -4.79 -19.18 -18.30
CA VAL A 193 -3.76 -19.07 -17.24
C VAL A 193 -2.94 -20.35 -17.14
N TYR A 194 -3.61 -21.51 -17.08
CA TYR A 194 -2.90 -22.78 -16.94
C TYR A 194 -2.25 -23.30 -18.23
N ALA A 195 -2.76 -22.87 -19.39
CA ALA A 195 -2.09 -23.11 -20.67
C ALA A 195 -0.76 -22.35 -20.79
N ALA A 196 -0.67 -21.18 -20.16
CA ALA A 196 0.56 -20.41 -20.08
C ALA A 196 1.60 -21.00 -19.10
N GLY A 197 1.24 -22.06 -18.37
CA GLY A 197 2.16 -22.77 -17.48
C GLY A 197 2.18 -22.28 -16.03
N TYR A 198 1.21 -21.45 -15.61
CA TYR A 198 1.11 -21.02 -14.21
C TYR A 198 1.03 -22.23 -13.27
N PRO A 199 1.94 -22.36 -12.28
CA PRO A 199 2.11 -23.60 -11.52
C PRO A 199 1.28 -23.70 -10.25
N ASP A 200 0.65 -22.61 -9.80
CA ASP A 200 0.00 -22.50 -8.50
C ASP A 200 -1.53 -22.37 -8.64
N HIS A 201 -2.22 -22.21 -7.52
CA HIS A 201 -3.68 -22.12 -7.43
C HIS A 201 -4.22 -20.78 -7.97
N MET A 202 -5.47 -20.82 -8.42
CA MET A 202 -6.27 -19.61 -8.67
C MET A 202 -7.27 -19.41 -7.52
N ILE A 203 -7.41 -18.18 -7.09
CA ILE A 203 -8.39 -17.75 -6.09
C ILE A 203 -9.65 -17.33 -6.83
N LEU A 204 -10.72 -18.10 -6.67
CA LEU A 204 -12.05 -17.74 -7.15
C LEU A 204 -12.83 -17.08 -6.03
N GLN A 205 -13.42 -15.92 -6.29
CA GLN A 205 -14.13 -15.14 -5.27
C GLN A 205 -15.47 -14.63 -5.78
N GLU A 206 -16.39 -14.41 -4.84
CA GLU A 206 -17.60 -13.64 -5.10
C GLU A 206 -17.24 -12.18 -5.44
N PHE A 207 -18.00 -11.59 -6.32
CA PHE A 207 -17.90 -10.16 -6.59
C PHE A 207 -18.62 -9.36 -5.49
N ILE A 208 -17.88 -8.51 -4.78
CA ILE A 208 -18.47 -7.55 -3.84
C ILE A 208 -18.91 -6.31 -4.63
N PRO A 209 -20.21 -5.99 -4.69
CA PRO A 209 -20.70 -4.83 -5.45
C PRO A 209 -20.26 -3.50 -4.85
N GLY A 210 -20.44 -2.44 -5.62
CA GLY A 210 -20.09 -1.08 -5.21
C GLY A 210 -18.90 -0.51 -5.98
N ASP A 211 -18.88 0.80 -6.12
CA ASP A 211 -17.82 1.58 -6.74
C ASP A 211 -16.64 1.83 -5.79
N ASP A 212 -15.74 2.75 -6.15
CA ASP A 212 -14.55 3.09 -5.36
C ASP A 212 -14.90 3.52 -3.93
N THR A 213 -16.07 4.12 -3.72
CA THR A 213 -16.49 4.60 -2.39
C THR A 213 -16.86 3.49 -1.41
N TYR A 214 -16.93 2.25 -1.88
CA TYR A 214 -17.06 1.07 -1.01
C TYR A 214 -15.71 0.55 -0.50
N MET A 215 -14.60 1.02 -1.08
CA MET A 215 -13.26 0.64 -0.66
C MET A 215 -12.83 1.36 0.61
N ARG A 216 -12.08 0.63 1.43
CA ARG A 216 -11.39 1.13 2.63
C ARG A 216 -9.94 0.69 2.60
N VAL A 217 -9.10 1.49 3.21
CA VAL A 217 -7.71 1.16 3.48
C VAL A 217 -7.42 1.34 4.95
N LEU A 218 -6.82 0.35 5.59
CA LEU A 218 -6.47 0.46 7.00
C LEU A 218 -4.95 0.31 7.16
N THR A 219 -4.28 1.41 7.48
CA THR A 219 -2.84 1.42 7.76
C THR A 219 -2.62 1.35 9.26
N ASN A 220 -1.79 0.40 9.68
CA ASN A 220 -1.49 0.16 11.10
C ASN A 220 0.02 0.24 11.35
N TYR A 221 0.38 0.48 12.60
CA TYR A 221 1.74 0.35 13.12
C TYR A 221 1.74 -0.49 14.38
N SER A 222 2.54 -1.57 14.38
CA SER A 222 2.84 -2.38 15.56
C SER A 222 4.28 -2.11 16.02
N ASP A 223 4.47 -1.90 17.31
CA ASP A 223 5.76 -1.55 17.88
C ASP A 223 6.74 -2.76 17.95
N ARG A 224 7.94 -2.53 18.48
CA ARG A 224 8.97 -3.55 18.69
C ARG A 224 8.53 -4.70 19.60
N ASN A 225 7.50 -4.48 20.42
CA ASN A 225 6.93 -5.48 21.34
C ASN A 225 5.70 -6.19 20.74
N ALA A 226 5.47 -6.05 19.44
CA ALA A 226 4.31 -6.60 18.72
C ALA A 226 2.96 -6.11 19.26
N GLN A 227 2.92 -4.88 19.80
CA GLN A 227 1.69 -4.23 20.23
C GLN A 227 1.27 -3.20 19.18
N VAL A 228 0.02 -3.26 18.72
CA VAL A 228 -0.52 -2.27 17.80
C VAL A 228 -0.61 -0.92 18.51
N LYS A 229 -0.05 0.12 17.89
CA LYS A 229 0.02 1.48 18.45
C LYS A 229 -0.76 2.50 17.64
N LEU A 230 -0.91 2.27 16.34
CA LEU A 230 -1.71 3.14 15.48
C LEU A 230 -2.58 2.32 14.56
N MET A 231 -3.83 2.74 14.42
CA MET A 231 -4.75 2.28 13.38
C MET A 231 -5.41 3.48 12.72
N CYS A 232 -5.23 3.61 11.39
CA CYS A 232 -5.78 4.71 10.60
C CYS A 232 -6.63 4.15 9.47
N LEU A 233 -7.93 4.28 9.58
CA LEU A 233 -8.87 3.86 8.55
C LEU A 233 -9.08 5.01 7.55
N GLY A 234 -8.94 4.70 6.27
CA GLY A 234 -9.20 5.60 5.15
C GLY A 234 -10.40 5.12 4.34
N HIS A 235 -11.36 6.00 4.11
CA HIS A 235 -12.44 5.82 3.16
C HIS A 235 -11.96 6.28 1.78
N VAL A 236 -11.82 5.35 0.86
CA VAL A 236 -11.43 5.64 -0.52
C VAL A 236 -12.62 6.25 -1.25
N LEU A 237 -12.41 7.40 -1.88
CA LEU A 237 -13.45 8.07 -2.67
C LEU A 237 -13.17 8.01 -4.17
N LEU A 238 -11.94 7.69 -4.55
CA LEU A 238 -11.53 7.58 -5.94
C LEU A 238 -10.30 6.68 -6.05
N GLU A 239 -10.34 5.75 -6.99
CA GLU A 239 -9.21 4.94 -7.43
C GLU A 239 -8.82 5.25 -8.87
N GLU A 240 -7.63 4.85 -9.27
CA GLU A 240 -7.18 4.92 -10.65
C GLU A 240 -7.64 3.67 -11.42
N HIS A 241 -8.32 3.85 -12.55
CA HIS A 241 -8.84 2.75 -13.38
C HIS A 241 -8.01 2.50 -14.65
N SER A 242 -6.82 3.11 -14.77
CA SER A 242 -5.92 2.80 -15.89
C SER A 242 -5.35 1.38 -15.75
N PRO A 243 -4.98 0.70 -16.85
CA PRO A 243 -4.54 -0.70 -16.82
C PRO A 243 -3.40 -1.00 -15.84
N HIS A 244 -2.45 -0.06 -15.70
CA HIS A 244 -1.33 -0.19 -14.77
C HIS A 244 -1.56 0.48 -13.40
N GLY A 245 -2.69 1.16 -13.23
CA GLY A 245 -3.02 1.92 -12.01
C GLY A 245 -4.22 1.39 -11.23
N ILE A 246 -4.89 0.36 -11.72
CA ILE A 246 -6.06 -0.25 -11.05
C ILE A 246 -5.73 -0.58 -9.59
N GLY A 247 -6.62 -0.11 -8.68
CA GLY A 247 -6.48 -0.29 -7.24
C GLY A 247 -5.56 0.72 -6.55
N ASN A 248 -4.96 1.67 -7.30
CA ASN A 248 -4.24 2.76 -6.68
C ASN A 248 -5.21 3.84 -6.18
N HIS A 249 -5.25 4.04 -4.89
CA HIS A 249 -6.06 5.09 -4.29
C HIS A 249 -5.60 6.47 -4.75
N ALA A 250 -6.55 7.34 -5.08
CA ALA A 250 -6.31 8.70 -5.58
C ALA A 250 -6.89 9.79 -4.68
N VAL A 251 -7.99 9.50 -3.97
CA VAL A 251 -8.61 10.38 -2.97
C VAL A 251 -9.08 9.53 -1.79
N ILE A 252 -8.68 9.94 -0.57
CA ILE A 252 -9.06 9.28 0.68
C ILE A 252 -9.52 10.35 1.68
N ILE A 253 -10.61 10.07 2.40
CA ILE A 253 -10.96 10.78 3.64
C ILE A 253 -10.79 9.81 4.80
N THR A 254 -10.14 10.23 5.89
CA THR A 254 -10.04 9.38 7.09
C THR A 254 -11.41 9.15 7.70
N GLU A 255 -11.60 7.93 8.22
CA GLU A 255 -12.83 7.46 8.84
C GLU A 255 -12.52 6.77 10.16
N HIS A 256 -13.49 6.61 11.02
CA HIS A 256 -13.36 5.93 12.31
C HIS A 256 -14.32 4.76 12.38
N ASP A 257 -13.78 3.55 12.64
CA ASP A 257 -14.55 2.35 12.95
C ASP A 257 -13.78 1.53 14.00
N GLU A 258 -14.18 1.68 15.26
CA GLU A 258 -13.52 1.03 16.39
C GLU A 258 -13.66 -0.50 16.32
N ALA A 259 -14.83 -1.01 15.93
CA ALA A 259 -15.10 -2.44 15.92
C ALA A 259 -14.23 -3.16 14.88
N LEU A 260 -14.11 -2.62 13.68
CA LEU A 260 -13.20 -3.13 12.63
C LEU A 260 -11.75 -3.06 13.10
N CYS A 261 -11.32 -1.92 13.63
CA CYS A 261 -9.96 -1.72 14.11
C CYS A 261 -9.59 -2.74 15.20
N LEU A 262 -10.45 -2.95 16.21
CA LEU A 262 -10.15 -3.88 17.30
C LEU A 262 -10.08 -5.34 16.84
N LYS A 263 -10.88 -5.76 15.85
CA LYS A 263 -10.75 -7.10 15.24
C LYS A 263 -9.38 -7.28 14.57
N ILE A 264 -8.97 -6.30 13.76
CA ILE A 264 -7.67 -6.37 13.06
C ILE A 264 -6.50 -6.23 14.03
N LYS A 265 -6.66 -5.42 15.10
CA LYS A 265 -5.68 -5.35 16.18
C LYS A 265 -5.45 -6.73 16.81
N ALA A 266 -6.53 -7.44 17.16
CA ALA A 266 -6.43 -8.77 17.75
C ALA A 266 -5.72 -9.77 16.81
N LEU A 267 -5.99 -9.71 15.51
CA LEU A 267 -5.27 -10.50 14.49
C LEU A 267 -3.78 -10.17 14.50
N LEU A 268 -3.40 -8.91 14.37
CA LEU A 268 -1.99 -8.51 14.29
C LEU A 268 -1.20 -8.88 15.55
N GLU A 269 -1.78 -8.69 16.73
CA GLU A 269 -1.14 -9.04 18.01
C GLU A 269 -1.01 -10.55 18.19
N SER A 270 -1.98 -11.35 17.74
CA SER A 270 -1.89 -12.82 17.76
C SER A 270 -0.76 -13.37 16.87
N LEU A 271 -0.42 -12.65 15.81
CA LEU A 271 0.68 -12.96 14.89
C LEU A 271 2.04 -12.43 15.38
N HIS A 272 2.08 -11.77 16.53
CA HIS A 272 3.27 -11.00 16.97
C HIS A 272 3.80 -10.08 15.87
N TYR A 273 2.87 -9.43 15.15
CA TYR A 273 3.20 -8.57 14.02
C TYR A 273 3.96 -7.32 14.48
N VAL A 274 5.02 -6.96 13.76
CA VAL A 274 5.82 -5.75 14.01
C VAL A 274 5.96 -4.91 12.74
N GLY A 275 6.01 -3.59 12.88
CA GLY A 275 6.14 -2.66 11.77
C GLY A 275 4.80 -2.23 11.19
N PHE A 276 4.83 -1.69 9.97
CA PHE A 276 3.62 -1.27 9.28
C PHE A 276 2.91 -2.44 8.61
N SER A 277 1.58 -2.41 8.65
CA SER A 277 0.69 -3.21 7.81
C SER A 277 -0.36 -2.33 7.15
N ASN A 278 -0.86 -2.77 5.99
CA ASN A 278 -1.89 -2.06 5.26
C ASN A 278 -2.89 -3.08 4.70
N PHE A 279 -4.17 -2.94 5.09
CA PHE A 279 -5.24 -3.82 4.62
C PHE A 279 -6.07 -3.13 3.57
N ASP A 280 -6.37 -3.85 2.49
CA ASP A 280 -7.35 -3.46 1.50
C ASP A 280 -8.68 -4.13 1.85
N ILE A 281 -9.72 -3.31 2.02
CA ILE A 281 -11.00 -3.70 2.60
C ILE A 281 -12.12 -3.17 1.70
N LYS A 282 -13.20 -3.91 1.53
CA LYS A 282 -14.40 -3.43 0.87
C LYS A 282 -15.62 -3.59 1.76
N TYR A 283 -16.43 -2.53 1.86
CA TYR A 283 -17.73 -2.60 2.51
C TYR A 283 -18.73 -3.30 1.59
N ASP A 284 -19.36 -4.34 2.08
CA ASP A 284 -20.41 -5.07 1.39
C ASP A 284 -21.78 -4.59 1.85
N SER A 285 -22.47 -3.84 1.00
CA SER A 285 -23.79 -3.32 1.32
C SER A 285 -24.90 -4.38 1.40
N ARG A 286 -24.63 -5.62 0.95
CA ARG A 286 -25.59 -6.72 0.98
C ARG A 286 -25.80 -7.24 2.40
N ASP A 287 -24.73 -7.25 3.21
CA ASP A 287 -24.75 -7.76 4.59
C ASP A 287 -24.27 -6.74 5.63
N GLY A 288 -23.84 -5.56 5.19
CA GLY A 288 -23.38 -4.48 6.07
C GLY A 288 -22.03 -4.71 6.68
N LYS A 289 -21.18 -5.58 6.08
CA LYS A 289 -19.90 -5.99 6.64
C LYS A 289 -18.71 -5.47 5.83
N TYR A 290 -17.58 -5.34 6.50
CA TYR A 290 -16.29 -5.10 5.87
C TYR A 290 -15.62 -6.43 5.49
N LYS A 291 -15.27 -6.60 4.21
CA LYS A 291 -14.60 -7.77 3.66
C LYS A 291 -13.13 -7.45 3.41
N LEU A 292 -12.23 -8.18 4.05
CA LEU A 292 -10.79 -8.02 3.84
C LEU A 292 -10.35 -8.72 2.55
N PHE A 293 -9.59 -8.02 1.71
CA PHE A 293 -9.10 -8.55 0.44
C PHE A 293 -7.67 -9.06 0.53
N GLU A 294 -6.81 -8.31 1.21
CA GLU A 294 -5.40 -8.66 1.39
C GLU A 294 -4.76 -7.83 2.51
N ILE A 295 -3.63 -8.31 2.99
CA ILE A 295 -2.69 -7.59 3.83
C ILE A 295 -1.41 -7.30 3.03
N ASN A 296 -0.98 -6.05 3.05
CA ASN A 296 0.34 -5.65 2.60
C ASN A 296 1.23 -5.45 3.83
N CYS A 297 2.32 -6.21 3.95
CA CYS A 297 3.22 -6.21 5.13
C CYS A 297 4.14 -4.97 5.17
N ARG A 298 3.60 -3.82 4.85
CA ARG A 298 4.27 -2.52 4.74
C ARG A 298 3.29 -1.37 4.85
N GLN A 299 3.81 -0.13 4.93
CA GLN A 299 3.02 1.06 4.66
C GLN A 299 2.51 1.04 3.20
N GLY A 300 1.26 1.42 3.00
CA GLY A 300 0.63 1.46 1.67
C GLY A 300 1.23 2.55 0.77
N ARG A 301 0.96 2.46 -0.54
CA ARG A 301 1.34 3.50 -1.52
C ARG A 301 0.71 4.87 -1.18
N SER A 302 -0.48 4.85 -0.58
CA SER A 302 -1.21 6.03 -0.11
C SER A 302 -0.83 6.48 1.31
N ASN A 303 0.17 5.87 1.97
CA ASN A 303 0.50 6.04 3.39
C ASN A 303 0.51 7.49 3.91
N TYR A 304 0.74 8.47 3.03
CA TYR A 304 0.78 9.87 3.44
C TYR A 304 -0.57 10.39 3.97
N TYR A 305 -1.68 9.69 3.72
CA TYR A 305 -2.97 10.03 4.34
C TYR A 305 -2.92 9.94 5.87
N VAL A 306 -2.13 9.01 6.41
CA VAL A 306 -1.89 8.83 7.85
C VAL A 306 -1.15 10.05 8.42
N THR A 307 -0.06 10.47 7.74
CA THR A 307 0.69 11.66 8.11
C THR A 307 -0.20 12.92 7.99
N GLY A 308 -1.00 12.99 6.93
CA GLY A 308 -1.97 14.06 6.71
C GLY A 308 -3.06 14.16 7.78
N ALA A 309 -3.41 13.06 8.41
CA ALA A 309 -4.32 12.99 9.55
C ALA A 309 -3.67 13.42 10.89
N GLY A 310 -2.39 13.76 10.89
CA GLY A 310 -1.65 14.18 12.07
C GLY A 310 -0.77 13.12 12.72
N TYR A 311 -0.75 11.91 12.17
CA TYR A 311 0.03 10.79 12.70
C TYR A 311 1.21 10.49 11.77
N ASN A 312 2.31 11.22 11.97
CA ASN A 312 3.48 11.11 11.13
C ASN A 312 4.15 9.72 11.27
N ILE A 313 4.17 8.93 10.18
CA ILE A 313 4.68 7.55 10.18
C ILE A 313 6.18 7.46 10.51
N ALA A 314 6.98 8.47 10.12
CA ALA A 314 8.40 8.50 10.46
C ALA A 314 8.62 8.73 11.96
N LYS A 315 7.74 9.50 12.59
CA LYS A 315 7.79 9.75 14.03
C LYS A 315 7.54 8.49 14.83
N LEU A 316 6.54 7.69 14.44
CA LEU A 316 6.26 6.38 15.06
C LEU A 316 7.48 5.46 15.00
N LEU A 317 8.09 5.34 13.82
CA LEU A 317 9.29 4.52 13.64
C LEU A 317 10.47 4.98 14.49
N VAL A 318 10.78 6.27 14.50
CA VAL A 318 11.93 6.80 15.23
C VAL A 318 11.70 6.71 16.73
N GLU A 319 10.54 7.11 17.21
CA GLU A 319 10.21 7.06 18.64
C GLU A 319 10.23 5.62 19.17
N ASP A 320 9.74 4.63 18.42
CA ASP A 320 9.78 3.22 18.81
C ASP A 320 11.16 2.60 18.64
N ARG A 321 11.76 2.68 17.44
CA ARG A 321 12.90 1.87 17.05
C ARG A 321 14.26 2.49 17.39
N VAL A 322 14.32 3.83 17.47
CA VAL A 322 15.57 4.56 17.76
C VAL A 322 15.59 5.13 19.17
N GLU A 323 14.48 5.73 19.59
CA GLU A 323 14.38 6.39 20.90
C GLU A 323 13.84 5.45 21.99
N HIS A 324 13.36 4.25 21.60
CA HIS A 324 12.79 3.23 22.48
C HIS A 324 11.67 3.72 23.40
N LYS A 325 10.90 4.71 22.94
CA LYS A 325 9.75 5.25 23.68
C LYS A 325 8.58 4.27 23.67
N GLU A 326 7.81 4.30 24.74
CA GLU A 326 6.51 3.66 24.80
C GLU A 326 5.49 4.55 24.05
N LEU A 327 4.81 3.95 23.05
CA LEU A 327 3.79 4.63 22.28
C LEU A 327 2.39 4.31 22.83
N PRO A 328 1.49 5.28 22.92
CA PRO A 328 0.09 5.00 23.23
C PRO A 328 -0.58 4.27 22.05
N PHE A 329 -1.62 3.49 22.35
CA PHE A 329 -2.51 2.96 21.33
C PHE A 329 -3.50 4.04 20.88
N VAL A 330 -3.65 4.22 19.58
CA VAL A 330 -4.56 5.21 18.98
C VAL A 330 -5.28 4.60 17.78
N ILE A 331 -6.61 4.75 17.77
CA ILE A 331 -7.42 4.67 16.55
C ILE A 331 -7.67 6.12 16.12
N THR A 332 -7.37 6.44 14.86
CA THR A 332 -7.44 7.84 14.41
C THR A 332 -8.88 8.36 14.38
N GLU A 333 -9.10 9.52 14.99
CA GLU A 333 -10.38 10.24 14.98
C GLU A 333 -10.33 11.49 14.11
N ASN A 334 -9.12 11.96 13.77
CA ASN A 334 -8.92 13.17 13.00
C ASN A 334 -9.40 13.00 11.55
N GLU A 335 -10.38 13.81 11.17
CA GLU A 335 -10.88 13.83 9.81
C GLU A 335 -9.95 14.63 8.89
N SER A 336 -9.41 13.99 7.86
CA SER A 336 -8.52 14.60 6.86
C SER A 336 -8.82 14.11 5.46
N LEU A 337 -8.52 14.97 4.47
CA LEU A 337 -8.61 14.65 3.05
C LEU A 337 -7.19 14.49 2.48
N TRP A 338 -6.86 13.31 2.00
CA TRP A 338 -5.66 13.11 1.21
C TRP A 338 -6.02 12.94 -0.27
N ARG A 339 -5.18 13.47 -1.13
CA ARG A 339 -5.31 13.27 -2.59
C ARG A 339 -3.95 13.12 -3.26
N MET A 340 -3.93 12.35 -4.35
CA MET A 340 -2.78 12.20 -5.23
C MET A 340 -3.00 12.89 -6.57
N VAL A 341 -4.19 13.39 -6.79
CA VAL A 341 -4.65 14.04 -8.03
C VAL A 341 -4.97 15.51 -7.82
N PRO A 342 -4.97 16.34 -8.88
CA PRO A 342 -5.45 17.72 -8.80
C PRO A 342 -6.88 17.82 -8.27
N LYS A 343 -7.20 18.93 -7.58
CA LYS A 343 -8.57 19.18 -7.08
C LYS A 343 -9.62 19.03 -8.18
N ALA A 344 -9.33 19.51 -9.40
CA ALA A 344 -10.26 19.41 -10.53
C ALA A 344 -10.60 17.95 -10.87
N VAL A 345 -9.62 17.05 -10.84
CA VAL A 345 -9.83 15.61 -11.03
C VAL A 345 -10.66 15.03 -9.87
N ALA A 346 -10.26 15.33 -8.63
CA ALA A 346 -10.99 14.85 -7.46
C ALA A 346 -12.47 15.27 -7.52
N PHE A 347 -12.78 16.54 -7.75
CA PHE A 347 -14.17 17.02 -7.83
C PHE A 347 -14.92 16.55 -9.08
N LYS A 348 -14.26 16.13 -10.14
CA LYS A 348 -14.91 15.58 -11.32
C LYS A 348 -15.32 14.12 -11.15
N PHE A 349 -14.49 13.31 -10.50
CA PHE A 349 -14.64 11.86 -10.46
C PHE A 349 -15.09 11.30 -9.11
N VAL A 350 -14.97 12.07 -8.02
CA VAL A 350 -15.59 11.71 -6.74
C VAL A 350 -17.09 12.03 -6.80
N PRO A 351 -17.97 11.15 -6.31
CA PRO A 351 -19.41 11.41 -6.25
C PRO A 351 -19.77 12.74 -5.54
N ARG A 352 -20.75 13.45 -6.11
CA ARG A 352 -21.15 14.80 -5.65
C ARG A 352 -21.61 14.81 -4.18
N SER A 353 -22.17 13.72 -3.71
CA SER A 353 -22.57 13.50 -2.31
C SER A 353 -21.42 13.74 -1.31
N TYR A 354 -20.17 13.49 -1.67
CA TYR A 354 -18.98 13.72 -0.84
C TYR A 354 -18.39 15.15 -0.96
N HIS A 355 -18.80 15.94 -1.96
CA HIS A 355 -18.22 17.27 -2.18
C HIS A 355 -18.37 18.25 -1.01
N PRO A 356 -19.50 18.29 -0.26
CA PRO A 356 -19.61 19.17 0.90
C PRO A 356 -18.54 18.85 1.97
N ARG A 357 -18.30 17.56 2.25
CA ARG A 357 -17.30 17.10 3.21
C ARG A 357 -15.89 17.45 2.73
N MET A 358 -15.56 17.17 1.46
CA MET A 358 -14.27 17.54 0.86
C MET A 358 -14.01 19.06 0.93
N LYS A 359 -15.02 19.88 0.61
CA LYS A 359 -14.90 21.36 0.67
C LYS A 359 -14.68 21.85 2.10
N ALA A 360 -15.37 21.25 3.08
CA ALA A 360 -15.19 21.58 4.49
C ALA A 360 -13.77 21.29 4.97
N LEU A 361 -13.21 20.12 4.61
CA LEU A 361 -11.84 19.73 4.96
C LEU A 361 -10.79 20.64 4.27
N LEU A 362 -11.00 21.00 3.01
CA LEU A 362 -10.16 21.98 2.31
C LEU A 362 -10.17 23.35 3.00
N LYS A 363 -11.36 23.82 3.43
CA LYS A 363 -11.52 25.10 4.13
C LYS A 363 -10.87 25.09 5.52
N LYS A 364 -10.91 23.96 6.23
CA LYS A 364 -10.25 23.77 7.53
C LYS A 364 -8.72 23.64 7.43
N GLY A 365 -8.15 23.54 6.22
CA GLY A 365 -6.73 23.22 6.04
C GLY A 365 -6.36 21.75 6.36
N ALA A 366 -7.37 20.89 6.54
CA ALA A 366 -7.21 19.47 6.82
C ALA A 366 -7.15 18.64 5.52
N ALA A 367 -6.49 19.19 4.49
CA ALA A 367 -6.33 18.53 3.19
C ALA A 367 -4.86 18.51 2.78
N THR A 368 -4.39 17.36 2.32
CA THR A 368 -3.00 17.13 1.92
C THR A 368 -2.90 16.55 0.52
N HIS A 369 -1.75 16.76 -0.11
CA HIS A 369 -1.37 16.16 -1.38
C HIS A 369 0.07 15.69 -1.28
N SER A 370 0.36 14.42 -1.61
CA SER A 370 1.71 13.86 -1.40
C SER A 370 2.83 14.67 -2.06
N LEU A 371 2.65 15.14 -3.29
CA LEU A 371 3.67 15.85 -4.06
C LEU A 371 3.73 17.37 -3.79
N GLU A 372 2.70 17.97 -3.20
CA GLU A 372 2.65 19.40 -2.90
C GLU A 372 3.33 19.66 -1.54
N TYR A 373 4.66 19.87 -1.57
CA TYR A 373 5.46 20.13 -0.38
C TYR A 373 6.37 21.35 -0.59
N SER A 374 6.11 22.43 0.14
CA SER A 374 6.78 23.72 -0.05
C SER A 374 8.29 23.70 0.26
N ARG A 375 8.74 22.76 1.11
CA ARG A 375 10.17 22.60 1.43
C ARG A 375 10.93 21.72 0.44
N ASP A 376 10.23 21.06 -0.48
CA ASP A 376 10.81 20.30 -1.59
C ASP A 376 10.48 21.00 -2.91
N PHE A 377 10.96 22.24 -3.03
CA PHE A 377 10.68 23.10 -4.17
C PHE A 377 11.95 23.43 -4.93
N GLY A 378 11.89 23.31 -6.26
CA GLY A 378 12.92 23.75 -7.20
C GLY A 378 12.31 23.83 -8.61
N PRO A 379 12.92 24.58 -9.55
CA PRO A 379 12.34 24.76 -10.89
C PRO A 379 12.06 23.44 -11.61
N GLN A 380 13.01 22.51 -11.57
CA GLN A 380 12.85 21.18 -12.18
C GLN A 380 11.76 20.36 -11.49
N ARG A 381 11.71 20.41 -10.15
CA ARG A 381 10.69 19.76 -9.33
C ARG A 381 9.31 20.30 -9.65
N PHE A 382 9.15 21.62 -9.71
CA PHE A 382 7.90 22.29 -10.06
C PHE A 382 7.35 21.81 -11.40
N TRP A 383 8.18 21.80 -12.45
CA TRP A 383 7.76 21.33 -13.78
C TRP A 383 7.36 19.86 -13.80
N ARG A 384 8.04 19.01 -13.01
CA ARG A 384 7.72 17.60 -12.90
C ARG A 384 6.38 17.36 -12.17
N VAL A 385 6.14 18.06 -11.05
CA VAL A 385 4.84 18.02 -10.36
C VAL A 385 3.72 18.47 -11.29
N TRP A 386 3.92 19.57 -12.00
CA TRP A 386 2.96 20.12 -12.94
C TRP A 386 2.65 19.13 -14.09
N LYS A 387 3.67 18.51 -14.70
CA LYS A 387 3.48 17.45 -15.69
C LYS A 387 2.71 16.26 -15.12
N THR A 388 2.96 15.87 -13.89
CA THR A 388 2.22 14.79 -13.22
C THR A 388 0.75 15.16 -13.04
N HIS A 389 0.45 16.40 -12.68
CA HIS A 389 -0.94 16.88 -12.59
C HIS A 389 -1.65 16.82 -13.94
N ILE A 390 -1.01 17.24 -15.03
CA ILE A 390 -1.57 17.13 -16.37
C ILE A 390 -1.74 15.65 -16.77
N GLY A 391 -0.72 14.82 -16.51
CA GLY A 391 -0.78 13.38 -16.75
C GLY A 391 -1.95 12.73 -16.04
N ASN A 392 -2.20 13.10 -14.78
CA ASN A 392 -3.35 12.63 -14.02
C ASN A 392 -4.67 13.09 -14.66
N MET A 393 -4.76 14.37 -15.08
CA MET A 393 -5.97 14.85 -15.78
C MET A 393 -6.27 14.04 -17.04
N VAL A 394 -5.27 13.79 -17.87
CA VAL A 394 -5.43 13.01 -19.11
C VAL A 394 -5.82 11.56 -18.79
N ARG A 395 -5.10 10.93 -17.88
CA ARG A 395 -5.27 9.52 -17.51
C ARG A 395 -6.64 9.24 -16.91
N PHE A 396 -7.07 10.05 -15.94
CA PHE A 396 -8.39 9.90 -15.31
C PHE A 396 -9.53 10.19 -16.31
N ASN A 397 -9.38 11.20 -17.18
CA ASN A 397 -10.38 11.45 -18.22
C ASN A 397 -10.50 10.30 -19.25
N ARG A 398 -9.45 9.52 -19.46
CA ARG A 398 -9.44 8.39 -20.39
C ARG A 398 -10.02 7.11 -19.78
N HIS A 399 -9.79 6.86 -18.50
CA HIS A 399 -10.01 5.55 -17.89
C HIS A 399 -11.07 5.54 -16.78
N ASN A 400 -11.30 6.65 -16.08
CA ASN A 400 -12.30 6.72 -15.04
C ASN A 400 -13.64 7.24 -15.61
N LYS A 401 -14.73 6.68 -15.10
CA LYS A 401 -16.09 7.15 -15.42
C LYS A 401 -16.48 8.29 -14.48
N VAL A 402 -17.14 9.30 -15.02
CA VAL A 402 -17.76 10.35 -14.20
C VAL A 402 -18.99 9.74 -13.54
N PRO A 403 -19.17 9.87 -12.21
CA PRO A 403 -20.39 9.42 -11.54
C PRO A 403 -21.64 10.06 -12.13
N GLU A 404 -22.75 9.32 -12.23
CA GLU A 404 -23.99 9.82 -12.81
C GLU A 404 -24.52 11.07 -12.09
N GLU A 405 -24.40 11.14 -10.77
CA GLU A 405 -24.78 12.30 -9.97
C GLU A 405 -23.94 13.56 -10.22
N ASN A 406 -22.84 13.45 -10.95
CA ASN A 406 -21.97 14.57 -11.34
C ASN A 406 -22.28 15.11 -12.75
N LEU A 407 -23.05 14.35 -13.53
CA LEU A 407 -23.50 14.74 -14.86
C LEU A 407 -24.71 15.66 -14.78
#